data_fd1923ee1299c76d5fe6165813087e90
#
_entry.id   fd1923ee1299c76d5fe6165813087e90
#
_cell.length_a   1.000
_cell.length_b   1.000
_cell.length_c   1.000
_cell.angle_alpha   90.00
_cell.angle_beta   90.00
_cell.angle_gamma   90.00
#
_symmetry.space_group_name_H-M   'P 1'
#
loop_
_entity.id
_entity.type
_entity.pdbx_description
1 polymer ?
#
loop_
_entity_poly.entity_id
_entity_poly.type
_entity_poly.pdbx_seq_one_letter_code
_entity_poly.pdbx_strand_id
1 'polypeptide(L)'
;MNQDTICKTAYKRHLMALLAITAAAFSLNAAAYTGQELAGEAKVSMAEARTIALKAHPGKITESELEKEKGGSGLRYSFDIQHGKVTQEVGVDAVTGAILENSPEGKNPD
;
A
#
# COMPACT_ATOMS: atom_id res chain seq x y z
N MET A 1 -12.96 29.82 42.28
CA MET A 1 -14.09 29.45 41.45
C MET A 1 -13.91 29.85 40.00
N ASN A 2 -13.55 31.06 39.74
CA ASN A 2 -13.34 31.48 38.34
C ASN A 2 -12.18 30.77 37.67
N GLN A 3 -11.19 30.36 38.43
CA GLN A 3 -10.01 29.69 37.91
C GLN A 3 -10.33 28.32 37.37
N ASP A 4 -11.25 27.60 38.03
CA ASP A 4 -11.64 26.26 37.56
C ASP A 4 -12.34 26.29 36.24
N THR A 5 -13.17 27.31 36.02
CA THR A 5 -13.89 27.46 34.76
C THR A 5 -12.92 27.76 33.64
N ILE A 6 -11.91 28.56 33.85
CA ILE A 6 -10.91 28.89 32.85
C ILE A 6 -10.09 27.68 32.46
N CYS A 7 -9.69 26.85 33.42
CA CYS A 7 -8.94 25.64 33.17
C CYS A 7 -9.73 24.65 32.30
N LYS A 8 -11.01 24.50 32.60
CA LYS A 8 -11.86 23.60 31.83
C LYS A 8 -11.99 24.03 30.37
N THR A 9 -12.09 25.32 30.14
CA THR A 9 -12.22 25.83 28.78
C THR A 9 -10.95 25.61 27.99
N ALA A 10 -9.79 25.84 28.60
CA ALA A 10 -8.51 25.62 27.92
C ALA A 10 -8.31 24.15 27.58
N TYR A 11 -8.71 23.26 28.46
CA TYR A 11 -8.59 21.83 28.24
C TYR A 11 -9.38 21.36 27.02
N LYS A 12 -10.58 21.85 26.84
CA LYS A 12 -11.42 21.47 25.69
C LYS A 12 -10.81 21.89 24.37
N ARG A 13 -10.16 23.03 24.31
CA ARG A 13 -9.53 23.48 23.07
C ARG A 13 -8.40 22.59 22.62
N HIS A 14 -7.62 22.06 23.54
CA HIS A 14 -6.52 21.17 23.20
C HIS A 14 -7.00 19.87 22.57
N LEU A 15 -8.09 19.31 23.07
CA LEU A 15 -8.65 18.08 22.52
C LEU A 15 -9.12 18.25 21.08
N MET A 16 -9.73 19.36 20.77
CA MET A 16 -10.22 19.61 19.42
C MET A 16 -9.07 19.74 18.40
N ALA A 17 -7.96 20.34 18.82
CA ALA A 17 -6.81 20.49 17.96
C ALA A 17 -6.19 19.14 17.60
N LEU A 18 -6.15 18.21 18.54
CA LEU A 18 -5.61 16.87 18.28
C LEU A 18 -6.43 16.10 17.26
N LEU A 19 -7.75 16.21 17.31
CA LEU A 19 -8.62 15.54 16.35
C LEU A 19 -8.40 16.05 14.94
N ALA A 20 -8.21 17.33 14.76
CA ALA A 20 -7.98 17.92 13.46
C ALA A 20 -6.69 17.40 12.82
N ILE A 21 -5.63 17.25 13.60
CA ILE A 21 -4.35 16.73 13.12
C ILE A 21 -4.49 15.28 12.64
N THR A 22 -5.21 14.48 13.41
CA THR A 22 -5.41 13.07 13.05
C THR A 22 -6.13 12.92 11.74
N ALA A 23 -7.16 13.72 11.48
CA ALA A 23 -7.90 13.65 10.23
C ALA A 23 -7.03 14.00 9.02
N ALA A 24 -6.15 14.99 9.15
CA ALA A 24 -5.28 15.40 8.06
C ALA A 24 -4.27 14.31 7.65
N ALA A 25 -3.82 13.49 8.59
CA ALA A 25 -2.84 12.44 8.30
C ALA A 25 -3.36 11.37 7.36
N PHE A 26 -4.64 11.09 7.34
CA PHE A 26 -5.21 10.05 6.49
C PHE A 26 -5.25 10.42 5.01
N SER A 27 -5.38 11.68 4.68
CA SER A 27 -5.53 12.10 3.30
C SER A 27 -4.25 12.01 2.48
N LEU A 28 -3.10 11.75 3.11
CA LEU A 28 -1.79 11.74 2.46
C LEU A 28 -1.37 10.37 1.90
N ASN A 29 -2.16 9.33 2.13
CA ASN A 29 -1.73 7.96 1.81
C ASN A 29 -2.31 7.38 0.53
N ALA A 30 -3.08 8.15 -0.22
CA ALA A 30 -3.67 7.67 -1.45
C ALA A 30 -2.72 7.91 -2.62
N ALA A 31 -1.91 6.93 -2.97
CA ALA A 31 -1.04 6.99 -4.13
C ALA A 31 -1.71 6.27 -5.30
N ALA A 32 -1.73 6.90 -6.47
CA ALA A 32 -2.25 6.30 -7.68
C ALA A 32 -1.28 5.25 -8.23
N TYR A 33 -1.81 4.21 -8.84
CA TYR A 33 -1.04 3.17 -9.50
C TYR A 33 -1.81 2.67 -10.72
N THR A 34 -1.13 1.99 -11.62
CA THR A 34 -1.75 1.46 -12.82
C THR A 34 -2.73 0.35 -12.47
N GLY A 35 -3.93 0.41 -13.03
CA GLY A 35 -4.95 -0.59 -12.77
C GLY A 35 -5.80 -0.31 -11.55
N GLN A 36 -5.72 0.89 -10.98
CA GLN A 36 -6.45 1.26 -9.77
C GLN A 36 -7.96 1.06 -9.92
N GLU A 37 -8.49 1.13 -11.12
CA GLU A 37 -9.90 0.92 -11.39
C GLU A 37 -10.34 -0.51 -11.06
N LEU A 38 -9.41 -1.46 -10.97
CA LEU A 38 -9.68 -2.86 -10.62
C LEU A 38 -9.68 -3.10 -9.10
N ALA A 39 -9.37 -2.07 -8.31
CA ALA A 39 -9.20 -2.24 -6.86
C ALA A 39 -10.44 -2.80 -6.15
N GLY A 40 -11.64 -2.52 -6.69
CA GLY A 40 -12.87 -3.05 -6.12
C GLY A 40 -13.00 -4.56 -6.23
N GLU A 41 -12.27 -5.21 -7.12
CA GLU A 41 -12.29 -6.66 -7.29
C GLU A 41 -11.25 -7.36 -6.41
N ALA A 42 -10.32 -6.60 -5.83
CA ALA A 42 -9.26 -7.15 -4.99
C ALA A 42 -9.75 -7.37 -3.56
N LYS A 43 -9.25 -8.43 -2.92
CA LYS A 43 -9.49 -8.69 -1.50
C LYS A 43 -8.26 -8.36 -0.67
N VAL A 44 -7.10 -8.32 -1.29
CA VAL A 44 -5.85 -7.89 -0.69
C VAL A 44 -5.62 -6.45 -1.12
N SER A 45 -5.35 -5.55 -0.19
CA SER A 45 -5.10 -4.15 -0.54
C SER A 45 -3.72 -3.98 -1.17
N MET A 46 -3.51 -2.86 -1.86
CA MET A 46 -2.20 -2.53 -2.40
C MET A 46 -1.16 -2.47 -1.28
N ALA A 47 -1.50 -1.91 -0.12
CA ALA A 47 -0.58 -1.83 1.01
C ALA A 47 -0.18 -3.21 1.53
N GLU A 48 -1.13 -4.12 1.63
CA GLU A 48 -0.85 -5.50 2.03
C GLU A 48 0.00 -6.22 1.00
N ALA A 49 -0.32 -6.04 -0.27
CA ALA A 49 0.41 -6.67 -1.36
C ALA A 49 1.88 -6.21 -1.39
N ARG A 50 2.13 -4.91 -1.15
CA ARG A 50 3.48 -4.38 -1.07
C ARG A 50 4.27 -5.03 0.07
N THR A 51 3.65 -5.21 1.21
CA THR A 51 4.28 -5.88 2.35
C THR A 51 4.64 -7.32 2.01
N ILE A 52 3.72 -8.03 1.37
CA ILE A 52 3.95 -9.42 0.94
C ILE A 52 5.10 -9.49 -0.05
N ALA A 53 5.11 -8.61 -1.03
CA ALA A 53 6.14 -8.59 -2.06
C ALA A 53 7.52 -8.30 -1.46
N LEU A 54 7.62 -7.33 -0.56
CA LEU A 54 8.88 -6.96 0.07
C LEU A 54 9.41 -8.04 1.03
N LYS A 55 8.54 -8.85 1.59
CA LYS A 55 8.97 -10.03 2.36
C LYS A 55 9.55 -11.09 1.44
N ALA A 56 8.95 -11.29 0.29
CA ALA A 56 9.42 -12.27 -0.68
C ALA A 56 10.73 -11.84 -1.31
N HIS A 57 10.88 -10.55 -1.59
CA HIS A 57 12.09 -10.00 -2.18
C HIS A 57 12.32 -8.59 -1.67
N PRO A 58 13.23 -8.38 -0.71
CA PRO A 58 13.53 -7.05 -0.19
C PRO A 58 14.18 -6.16 -1.22
N GLY A 59 13.88 -4.87 -1.17
CA GLY A 59 14.44 -3.88 -2.06
C GLY A 59 13.56 -2.65 -2.14
N LYS A 60 13.71 -1.90 -3.23
CA LYS A 60 12.96 -0.68 -3.46
C LYS A 60 11.92 -0.93 -4.55
N ILE A 61 10.66 -0.74 -4.24
CA ILE A 61 9.60 -0.85 -5.24
C ILE A 61 9.67 0.38 -6.15
N THR A 62 9.89 0.14 -7.43
CA THR A 62 9.98 1.20 -8.44
C THR A 62 8.73 1.30 -9.28
N GLU A 63 7.93 0.24 -9.36
CA GLU A 63 6.69 0.22 -10.12
C GLU A 63 5.68 -0.69 -9.45
N SER A 64 4.39 -0.30 -9.53
CA SER A 64 3.29 -1.07 -8.96
C SER A 64 2.12 -1.05 -9.92
N GLU A 65 1.53 -2.22 -10.16
CA GLU A 65 0.37 -2.37 -11.03
C GLU A 65 -0.63 -3.35 -10.43
N LEU A 66 -1.90 -3.17 -10.78
CA LEU A 66 -2.94 -4.17 -10.54
C LEU A 66 -3.50 -4.54 -11.89
N GLU A 67 -3.49 -5.83 -12.21
CA GLU A 67 -3.84 -6.27 -13.56
C GLU A 67 -4.52 -7.63 -13.57
N LYS A 68 -5.25 -7.89 -14.65
CA LYS A 68 -5.82 -9.20 -14.90
C LYS A 68 -4.82 -10.01 -15.72
N GLU A 69 -4.44 -11.15 -15.19
CA GLU A 69 -3.47 -12.02 -15.84
C GLU A 69 -3.69 -13.45 -15.42
N LYS A 70 -3.36 -14.39 -16.30
CA LYS A 70 -3.52 -15.81 -16.02
C LYS A 70 -2.69 -16.22 -14.82
N GLY A 71 -3.23 -17.09 -14.00
CA GLY A 71 -2.58 -17.60 -12.81
C GLY A 71 -3.33 -17.18 -11.56
N GLY A 72 -3.33 -18.05 -10.55
CA GLY A 72 -4.04 -17.82 -9.31
C GLY A 72 -5.50 -17.46 -9.54
N SER A 73 -5.94 -16.37 -8.91
CA SER A 73 -7.31 -15.90 -9.04
C SER A 73 -7.60 -15.20 -10.37
N GLY A 74 -6.57 -14.88 -11.14
CA GLY A 74 -6.71 -14.10 -12.37
C GLY A 74 -6.55 -12.60 -12.17
N LEU A 75 -6.35 -12.15 -10.94
CA LEU A 75 -6.11 -10.76 -10.60
C LEU A 75 -4.85 -10.69 -9.75
N ARG A 76 -3.87 -9.86 -10.14
CA ARG A 76 -2.61 -9.77 -9.44
C ARG A 76 -2.08 -8.37 -9.33
N TYR A 77 -1.37 -8.11 -8.25
CA TYR A 77 -0.49 -6.97 -8.13
C TYR A 77 0.88 -7.37 -8.65
N SER A 78 1.46 -6.54 -9.52
CA SER A 78 2.81 -6.74 -10.03
C SER A 78 3.70 -5.61 -9.56
N PHE A 79 4.86 -5.97 -9.04
CA PHE A 79 5.84 -5.01 -8.52
C PHE A 79 7.19 -5.22 -9.17
N ASP A 80 7.82 -4.12 -9.56
CA ASP A 80 9.23 -4.13 -9.89
C ASP A 80 9.98 -3.69 -8.64
N ILE A 81 10.87 -4.55 -8.17
CA ILE A 81 11.64 -4.28 -6.96
C ILE A 81 13.13 -4.25 -7.31
N GLN A 82 13.74 -3.11 -7.09
CA GLN A 82 15.16 -2.94 -7.37
C GLN A 82 16.00 -3.27 -6.14
N HIS A 83 16.99 -4.13 -6.36
CA HIS A 83 17.97 -4.48 -5.34
C HIS A 83 19.35 -4.44 -6.03
N GLY A 84 20.15 -3.43 -5.72
CA GLY A 84 21.38 -3.20 -6.42
C GLY A 84 21.12 -2.88 -7.89
N LYS A 85 21.73 -3.63 -8.80
CA LYS A 85 21.55 -3.44 -10.24
C LYS A 85 20.50 -4.36 -10.85
N VAL A 86 19.87 -5.16 -10.02
CA VAL A 86 18.88 -6.14 -10.49
C VAL A 86 17.49 -5.64 -10.17
N THR A 87 16.58 -5.71 -11.14
CA THR A 87 15.18 -5.48 -10.95
C THR A 87 14.48 -6.83 -10.91
N GLN A 88 13.80 -7.10 -9.80
CA GLN A 88 13.03 -8.33 -9.60
C GLN A 88 11.57 -8.04 -9.85
N GLU A 89 10.91 -8.93 -10.57
CA GLU A 89 9.47 -8.84 -10.78
C GLU A 89 8.76 -9.78 -9.81
N VAL A 90 7.87 -9.22 -9.00
CA VAL A 90 7.14 -9.98 -7.99
C VAL A 90 5.64 -9.81 -8.23
N GLY A 91 4.95 -10.93 -8.40
CA GLY A 91 3.49 -10.95 -8.57
C GLY A 91 2.83 -11.50 -7.33
N VAL A 92 1.81 -10.79 -6.84
CA VAL A 92 1.03 -11.18 -5.66
C VAL A 92 -0.43 -11.31 -6.08
N ASP A 93 -1.02 -12.46 -5.78
CA ASP A 93 -2.44 -12.67 -6.06
C ASP A 93 -3.29 -11.66 -5.28
N ALA A 94 -4.10 -10.89 -5.98
CA ALA A 94 -4.87 -9.82 -5.37
C ALA A 94 -6.07 -10.32 -4.56
N VAL A 95 -6.37 -11.60 -4.62
CA VAL A 95 -7.46 -12.20 -3.85
C VAL A 95 -6.94 -13.02 -2.68
N THR A 96 -5.89 -13.82 -2.90
CA THR A 96 -5.37 -14.75 -1.88
C THR A 96 -4.11 -14.27 -1.17
N GLY A 97 -3.36 -13.35 -1.78
CA GLY A 97 -2.08 -12.89 -1.25
C GLY A 97 -0.92 -13.83 -1.58
N ALA A 98 -1.14 -14.88 -2.35
CA ALA A 98 -0.08 -15.82 -2.71
C ALA A 98 0.92 -15.17 -3.69
N ILE A 99 2.19 -15.57 -3.57
CA ILE A 99 3.22 -15.16 -4.53
C ILE A 99 3.03 -15.97 -5.81
N LEU A 100 2.79 -15.30 -6.91
CA LEU A 100 2.59 -15.94 -8.21
C LEU A 100 3.82 -15.84 -9.10
N GLU A 101 4.65 -14.86 -8.86
CA GLU A 101 5.89 -14.65 -9.61
C GLU A 101 6.94 -14.04 -8.71
N ASN A 102 8.18 -14.44 -8.89
CA ASN A 102 9.32 -13.88 -8.17
C ASN A 102 10.58 -14.20 -8.97
N SER A 103 10.89 -13.38 -9.97
CA SER A 103 11.96 -13.64 -10.91
C SER A 103 12.62 -12.35 -11.37
N PRO A 104 13.91 -12.40 -11.76
CA PRO A 104 14.56 -11.22 -12.32
C PRO A 104 13.88 -10.79 -13.62
N GLU A 105 13.70 -9.48 -13.75
CA GLU A 105 13.13 -8.90 -14.96
C GLU A 105 14.05 -9.18 -16.16
N GLY A 106 13.43 -9.40 -17.32
CA GLY A 106 14.18 -9.63 -18.55
C GLY A 106 14.57 -11.06 -18.81
N LYS A 107 14.41 -11.97 -17.84
CA LYS A 107 14.69 -13.38 -18.03
C LYS A 107 13.50 -14.17 -18.57
N ASN A 108 12.34 -13.61 -18.46
CA ASN A 108 11.12 -14.18 -19.01
C ASN A 108 10.44 -13.13 -19.85
N PRO A 109 10.85 -12.96 -21.07
CA PRO A 109 10.10 -12.11 -21.98
C PRO A 109 8.86 -12.87 -22.36
N ASP A 110 7.76 -12.48 -21.82
CA ASP A 110 6.51 -13.16 -22.24
C ASP A 110 5.83 -12.49 -23.38
#